data_c7a3b34b52e78d2f79b9ec7063f9d8ab
#
_entry.id   c7a3b34b52e78d2f79b9ec7063f9d8ab
#
_cell.length_a   1.000
_cell.length_b   1.000
_cell.length_c   1.000
_cell.angle_alpha   90.00
_cell.angle_beta   90.00
_cell.angle_gamma   90.00
#
_symmetry.space_group_name_H-M   'P 1'
#
loop_
_entity.id
_entity.type
_entity.pdbx_description
1 polymer ?
#
loop_
_entity_poly.entity_id
_entity_poly.type
_entity_poly.pdbx_seq_one_letter_code
_entity_poly.pdbx_strand_id
1 'polypeptide(L)'
;MKWMPRESNSGAKKGSTGGAGQLLLVIEKSSGLIGAQLERALREAIRAGRLAPGERLPASRALAADLAVSRRVVVGAYEQLVAEGWCVSRHGSGTFAAEDGAAGSGRAASQPPRPRPADVVPGQGAQSAGLPLPYDFFAGAPDLASFPRAAWLRALRDALRVAPDVALHYPDPAGVPELRAQLAARLGRARGVLTAAPDVVVTSGARQGLAVLGRALVAGGAKRIAVEWPTVTPHIDVLTATGLEVVRIPVGADGIDVTALAESDADAVVVTPAHQMPLGVALAPERRAALIDWVAIGERLVIEDDYDAEFRYDRRPIGALQALDPDRVAYLGSASKTLAPGLRLGWLALPGQLVSSVTQQKNLDDAGTPVLEQLALARMIESGAFDRHLRGARRRYSARRTALTAALTREVPGTKLQGMAAGLHAVARLTERVDASRLDGAARRRGVGVYPLADEDGSTDSIVLGYANLSEPAIAEGIKRLAAALTEARNGG
;
A
#
# COMPACT_ATOMS: atom_id res chain seq x y z
N MET A 1 55.24 -31.43 23.53
CA MET A 1 55.99 -30.22 23.93
C MET A 1 54.97 -29.12 23.98
N LYS A 2 54.28 -28.94 25.10
CA LYS A 2 54.43 -27.98 26.19
C LYS A 2 54.73 -26.54 25.69
N TRP A 3 53.71 -25.67 25.75
CA TRP A 3 53.76 -24.50 26.60
C TRP A 3 52.34 -23.87 26.81
N MET A 4 51.86 -23.94 28.05
CA MET A 4 50.94 -23.07 28.79
C MET A 4 51.82 -22.41 29.88
N PRO A 5 51.37 -21.46 30.69
CA PRO A 5 50.33 -20.40 30.71
C PRO A 5 50.87 -19.07 31.29
N ARG A 6 50.01 -18.09 31.50
CA ARG A 6 49.90 -17.37 32.80
C ARG A 6 48.70 -16.44 32.86
N GLU A 7 47.85 -16.67 33.84
CA GLU A 7 46.82 -15.78 34.37
C GLU A 7 47.44 -14.49 34.95
N SER A 8 46.73 -13.38 34.83
CA SER A 8 46.71 -12.38 35.88
C SER A 8 45.31 -11.74 35.96
N ASN A 9 44.76 -11.93 37.11
CA ASN A 9 43.51 -11.41 37.65
C ASN A 9 43.64 -9.95 38.03
N SER A 10 42.71 -9.07 37.62
CA SER A 10 42.31 -7.92 38.47
C SER A 10 41.05 -7.21 37.95
N GLY A 11 40.02 -7.15 38.81
CA GLY A 11 39.23 -5.94 38.97
C GLY A 11 37.94 -5.83 38.18
N ALA A 12 36.85 -6.27 38.78
CA ALA A 12 35.46 -6.02 38.40
C ALA A 12 35.14 -4.54 38.17
N LYS A 13 34.47 -4.22 37.04
CA LYS A 13 33.42 -3.21 37.00
C LYS A 13 32.27 -3.74 36.14
N LYS A 14 31.15 -4.04 36.80
CA LYS A 14 29.85 -4.30 36.17
C LYS A 14 29.41 -3.05 35.45
N GLY A 15 29.40 -3.07 34.13
CA GLY A 15 28.70 -2.15 33.24
C GLY A 15 27.98 -3.00 32.21
N SER A 16 26.65 -3.06 32.29
CA SER A 16 25.81 -3.81 31.34
C SER A 16 25.89 -3.14 29.96
N THR A 17 26.74 -3.64 29.11
CA THR A 17 26.71 -3.36 27.66
C THR A 17 25.96 -4.49 26.99
N GLY A 18 24.68 -4.29 26.68
CA GLY A 18 23.91 -5.15 25.83
C GLY A 18 24.62 -5.30 24.48
N GLY A 19 24.97 -6.54 24.14
CA GLY A 19 25.98 -6.83 23.14
C GLY A 19 25.50 -6.69 21.70
N ALA A 20 26.17 -5.85 20.96
CA ALA A 20 26.18 -5.85 19.49
C ALA A 20 26.82 -7.14 18.91
N GLY A 21 27.34 -8.04 19.74
CA GLY A 21 28.07 -9.24 19.34
C GLY A 21 27.23 -10.45 18.93
N GLN A 22 25.91 -10.40 19.02
CA GLN A 22 25.05 -11.57 18.71
C GLN A 22 24.23 -11.44 17.42
N LEU A 23 24.16 -10.25 16.81
CA LEU A 23 23.48 -10.08 15.52
C LEU A 23 24.48 -10.28 14.37
N LEU A 24 24.54 -11.50 13.84
CA LEU A 24 25.28 -11.80 12.59
C LEU A 24 24.47 -11.22 11.41
N LEU A 25 24.68 -9.92 11.11
CA LEU A 25 24.10 -9.25 9.96
C LEU A 25 25.12 -9.30 8.81
N VAL A 26 24.83 -10.05 7.76
CA VAL A 26 25.65 -10.08 6.55
C VAL A 26 25.16 -9.02 5.57
N ILE A 27 26.04 -8.05 5.22
CA ILE A 27 25.75 -6.97 4.28
C ILE A 27 26.79 -6.95 3.18
N GLU A 28 26.38 -7.11 1.94
CA GLU A 28 27.24 -7.01 0.76
C GLU A 28 27.36 -5.55 0.28
N LYS A 29 28.50 -4.93 0.51
CA LYS A 29 28.74 -3.51 0.15
C LYS A 29 28.78 -3.28 -1.36
N SER A 30 29.10 -4.29 -2.16
CA SER A 30 29.20 -4.20 -3.61
C SER A 30 27.88 -4.01 -4.34
N SER A 31 26.74 -4.37 -3.74
CA SER A 31 25.42 -4.33 -4.36
C SER A 31 24.72 -2.96 -4.31
N GLY A 32 25.30 -1.95 -3.66
CA GLY A 32 24.80 -0.56 -3.65
C GLY A 32 23.48 -0.29 -2.90
N LEU A 33 22.86 -1.29 -2.27
CA LEU A 33 21.58 -1.20 -1.56
C LEU A 33 21.70 -1.48 -0.05
N ILE A 34 22.74 -0.93 0.58
CA ILE A 34 23.13 -1.24 1.97
C ILE A 34 21.97 -1.04 2.97
N GLY A 35 21.20 0.04 2.85
CA GLY A 35 20.06 0.29 3.74
C GLY A 35 18.96 -0.77 3.61
N ALA A 36 18.61 -1.18 2.40
CA ALA A 36 17.59 -2.21 2.18
C ALA A 36 18.05 -3.61 2.64
N GLN A 37 19.36 -3.90 2.53
CA GLN A 37 19.93 -5.13 3.06
C GLN A 37 19.89 -5.14 4.59
N LEU A 38 20.21 -4.01 5.23
CA LEU A 38 20.15 -3.87 6.68
C LEU A 38 18.73 -4.03 7.21
N GLU A 39 17.75 -3.39 6.56
CA GLU A 39 16.33 -3.54 6.89
C GLU A 39 15.88 -5.00 6.82
N ARG A 40 16.23 -5.71 5.73
CA ARG A 40 15.91 -7.13 5.54
C ARG A 40 16.55 -8.00 6.61
N ALA A 41 17.84 -7.81 6.87
CA ALA A 41 18.59 -8.59 7.84
C ALA A 41 18.06 -8.40 9.27
N LEU A 42 17.61 -7.18 9.61
CA LEU A 42 16.98 -6.89 10.91
C LEU A 42 15.58 -7.51 11.02
N ARG A 43 14.74 -7.46 9.96
CA ARG A 43 13.44 -8.16 9.94
C ARG A 43 13.62 -9.67 10.12
N GLU A 44 14.59 -10.25 9.43
CA GLU A 44 14.90 -11.66 9.60
C GLU A 44 15.42 -12.00 11.01
N ALA A 45 16.19 -11.10 11.63
CA ALA A 45 16.67 -11.30 12.98
C ALA A 45 15.52 -11.28 14.01
N ILE A 46 14.56 -10.35 13.86
CA ILE A 46 13.36 -10.28 14.70
C ILE A 46 12.49 -11.53 14.49
N ARG A 47 12.20 -11.90 13.24
CA ARG A 47 11.39 -13.07 12.93
C ARG A 47 12.01 -14.38 13.41
N ALA A 48 13.31 -14.55 13.25
CA ALA A 48 14.03 -15.74 13.70
C ALA A 48 14.26 -15.75 15.22
N GLY A 49 13.72 -14.77 15.98
CA GLY A 49 13.89 -14.68 17.43
C GLY A 49 15.31 -14.31 17.88
N ARG A 50 16.20 -13.94 16.96
CA ARG A 50 17.56 -13.46 17.29
C ARG A 50 17.56 -12.06 17.91
N LEU A 51 16.51 -11.30 17.68
CA LEU A 51 16.08 -10.14 18.43
C LEU A 51 14.75 -10.50 19.06
N ALA A 52 14.73 -10.70 20.35
CA ALA A 52 13.52 -11.07 21.07
C ALA A 52 12.49 -9.90 21.09
N PRO A 53 11.18 -10.20 21.20
CA PRO A 53 10.16 -9.18 21.43
C PRO A 53 10.55 -8.27 22.61
N GLY A 54 10.42 -6.96 22.44
CA GLY A 54 10.83 -5.96 23.45
C GLY A 54 12.34 -5.76 23.60
N GLU A 55 13.17 -6.51 22.88
CA GLU A 55 14.62 -6.38 22.95
C GLU A 55 15.09 -5.08 22.28
N ARG A 56 16.05 -4.42 22.92
CA ARG A 56 16.60 -3.17 22.41
C ARG A 56 17.56 -3.43 21.26
N LEU A 57 17.32 -2.79 20.12
CA LEU A 57 18.25 -2.78 19.00
C LEU A 57 19.57 -2.07 19.38
N PRO A 58 20.71 -2.47 18.78
CA PRO A 58 21.99 -1.81 19.00
C PRO A 58 21.89 -0.30 18.76
N ALA A 59 22.63 0.50 19.51
CA ALA A 59 22.68 1.94 19.28
C ALA A 59 23.14 2.23 17.83
N SER A 60 22.47 3.16 17.13
CA SER A 60 22.74 3.42 15.72
C SER A 60 24.19 3.78 15.41
N ARG A 61 24.91 4.37 16.37
CA ARG A 61 26.35 4.67 16.23
C ARG A 61 27.20 3.40 16.32
N ALA A 62 26.88 2.50 17.24
CA ALA A 62 27.58 1.23 17.42
C ALA A 62 27.37 0.34 16.18
N LEU A 63 26.13 0.10 15.78
CA LEU A 63 25.83 -0.72 14.61
C LEU A 63 26.42 -0.15 13.30
N ALA A 64 26.48 1.17 13.16
CA ALA A 64 27.10 1.81 12.02
C ALA A 64 28.62 1.56 11.98
N ALA A 65 29.28 1.59 13.13
CA ALA A 65 30.71 1.27 13.26
C ALA A 65 30.97 -0.20 12.96
N ASP A 66 30.19 -1.12 13.55
CA ASP A 66 30.34 -2.57 13.38
C ASP A 66 30.15 -3.02 11.92
N LEU A 67 29.20 -2.42 11.21
CA LEU A 67 28.93 -2.71 9.80
C LEU A 67 29.79 -1.86 8.84
N ALA A 68 30.59 -0.93 9.35
CA ALA A 68 31.35 0.06 8.57
C ALA A 68 30.48 0.77 7.51
N VAL A 69 29.31 1.28 7.95
CA VAL A 69 28.37 2.07 7.14
C VAL A 69 28.12 3.44 7.78
N SER A 70 27.51 4.37 7.06
CA SER A 70 27.16 5.66 7.65
C SER A 70 26.03 5.52 8.69
N ARG A 71 26.10 6.29 9.79
CA ARG A 71 25.03 6.33 10.80
C ARG A 71 23.66 6.63 10.19
N ARG A 72 23.64 7.47 9.13
CA ARG A 72 22.39 7.82 8.43
C ARG A 72 21.70 6.59 7.81
N VAL A 73 22.46 5.62 7.32
CA VAL A 73 21.92 4.36 6.80
C VAL A 73 21.24 3.56 7.90
N VAL A 74 21.86 3.46 9.08
CA VAL A 74 21.29 2.72 10.22
C VAL A 74 20.06 3.42 10.77
N VAL A 75 20.10 4.75 10.92
CA VAL A 75 18.94 5.54 11.39
C VAL A 75 17.77 5.38 10.41
N GLY A 76 18.02 5.49 9.10
CA GLY A 76 16.98 5.30 8.09
C GLY A 76 16.39 3.89 8.10
N ALA A 77 17.20 2.86 8.35
CA ALA A 77 16.72 1.49 8.48
C ALA A 77 15.83 1.32 9.73
N TYR A 78 16.23 1.91 10.86
CA TYR A 78 15.43 1.86 12.08
C TYR A 78 14.10 2.61 11.94
N GLU A 79 14.12 3.82 11.36
CA GLU A 79 12.90 4.59 11.09
C GLU A 79 11.95 3.82 10.17
N GLN A 80 12.49 3.10 9.18
CA GLN A 80 11.69 2.28 8.28
C GLN A 80 11.06 1.09 9.02
N LEU A 81 11.82 0.38 9.87
CA LEU A 81 11.31 -0.74 10.67
C LEU A 81 10.26 -0.28 11.70
N VAL A 82 10.41 0.93 12.27
CA VAL A 82 9.37 1.52 13.14
C VAL A 82 8.11 1.84 12.32
N ALA A 83 8.24 2.46 11.15
CA ALA A 83 7.09 2.76 10.30
C ALA A 83 6.35 1.51 9.80
N GLU A 84 7.04 0.38 9.71
CA GLU A 84 6.48 -0.92 9.31
C GLU A 84 5.89 -1.72 10.49
N GLY A 85 6.11 -1.27 11.74
CA GLY A 85 5.63 -1.97 12.93
C GLY A 85 6.53 -3.10 13.45
N TRP A 86 7.74 -3.30 12.86
CA TRP A 86 8.71 -4.28 13.35
C TRP A 86 9.45 -3.82 14.62
N CYS A 87 9.49 -2.51 14.82
CA CYS A 87 10.17 -1.90 15.95
C CYS A 87 9.34 -0.76 16.54
N VAL A 88 9.59 -0.44 17.81
CA VAL A 88 9.03 0.71 18.52
C VAL A 88 10.17 1.64 18.96
N SER A 89 10.03 2.94 18.69
CA SER A 89 10.96 3.95 19.18
C SER A 89 10.47 4.54 20.49
N ARG A 90 11.30 4.46 21.55
CA ARG A 90 11.00 5.08 22.86
C ARG A 90 11.92 6.29 23.03
N HIS A 91 11.32 7.48 23.14
CA HIS A 91 12.08 8.73 23.22
C HIS A 91 13.14 8.69 24.35
N GLY A 92 14.39 9.01 24.01
CA GLY A 92 15.54 8.94 24.95
C GLY A 92 16.04 7.53 25.29
N SER A 93 15.27 6.47 25.00
CA SER A 93 15.60 5.09 25.37
C SER A 93 16.12 4.24 24.21
N GLY A 94 15.78 4.58 22.96
CA GLY A 94 16.26 3.87 21.78
C GLY A 94 15.15 3.19 20.99
N THR A 95 15.53 2.27 20.08
CA THR A 95 14.63 1.48 19.27
C THR A 95 14.61 0.04 19.80
N PHE A 96 13.42 -0.56 19.87
CA PHE A 96 13.17 -1.89 20.42
C PHE A 96 12.43 -2.74 19.39
N ALA A 97 12.67 -4.04 19.35
CA ALA A 97 11.82 -4.95 18.59
C ALA A 97 10.37 -4.88 19.15
N ALA A 98 9.38 -4.94 18.28
CA ALA A 98 7.97 -4.94 18.72
C ALA A 98 7.71 -6.14 19.64
N GLU A 99 6.94 -5.93 20.68
CA GLU A 99 6.50 -7.00 21.58
C GLU A 99 5.30 -7.70 20.94
N ASP A 100 5.29 -9.00 20.87
CA ASP A 100 4.09 -9.76 20.56
C ASP A 100 3.08 -9.50 21.68
N GLY A 101 1.97 -8.80 21.36
CA GLY A 101 0.91 -8.51 22.32
C GLY A 101 1.22 -7.39 23.32
N ALA A 102 1.47 -6.18 22.86
CA ALA A 102 1.41 -5.00 23.72
C ALA A 102 -0.04 -4.69 24.07
N ALA A 103 -0.62 -5.47 24.97
CA ALA A 103 -1.79 -5.08 25.75
C ALA A 103 -1.37 -3.97 26.71
N GLY A 104 -1.84 -2.76 26.48
CA GLY A 104 -2.13 -1.83 27.54
C GLY A 104 -1.00 -1.00 28.11
N SER A 105 -0.90 0.22 27.70
CA SER A 105 -0.83 1.32 28.67
C SER A 105 -1.73 2.44 28.14
N GLY A 106 -2.87 2.57 28.81
CA GLY A 106 -3.85 3.61 28.54
C GLY A 106 -3.23 5.00 28.68
N ARG A 107 -3.07 5.63 27.57
CA ARG A 107 -3.16 7.07 27.48
C ARG A 107 -4.51 7.32 26.83
N ALA A 108 -5.44 7.93 27.55
CA ALA A 108 -6.68 8.42 27.01
C ALA A 108 -6.35 9.24 25.77
N ALA A 109 -6.48 8.60 24.61
CA ALA A 109 -6.52 9.30 23.35
C ALA A 109 -7.79 10.14 23.41
N SER A 110 -7.65 11.46 23.33
CA SER A 110 -8.74 12.35 22.97
C SER A 110 -9.45 11.68 21.80
N GLN A 111 -10.73 11.35 21.97
CA GLN A 111 -11.54 10.78 20.92
C GLN A 111 -11.32 11.60 19.66
N PRO A 112 -10.83 11.00 18.55
CA PRO A 112 -10.87 11.70 17.29
C PRO A 112 -12.33 12.04 17.01
N PRO A 113 -12.64 13.17 16.38
CA PRO A 113 -14.01 13.48 16.01
C PRO A 113 -14.53 12.27 15.25
N ARG A 114 -15.71 11.76 15.65
CA ARG A 114 -16.35 10.62 14.97
C ARG A 114 -16.34 10.94 13.47
N PRO A 115 -15.76 10.06 12.61
CA PRO A 115 -15.84 10.26 11.19
C PRO A 115 -17.31 10.34 10.81
N ARG A 116 -17.69 11.46 10.23
CA ARG A 116 -19.02 11.62 9.65
C ARG A 116 -19.08 10.71 8.44
N PRO A 117 -20.22 10.04 8.15
CA PRO A 117 -20.36 9.27 6.93
C PRO A 117 -20.12 10.20 5.74
N ALA A 118 -18.97 10.09 5.13
CA ALA A 118 -18.70 10.77 3.88
C ALA A 118 -19.29 9.92 2.77
N ASP A 119 -19.98 10.55 1.83
CA ASP A 119 -20.47 9.85 0.66
C ASP A 119 -19.31 9.28 -0.15
N VAL A 120 -19.60 8.15 -0.77
CA VAL A 120 -18.65 7.31 -1.47
C VAL A 120 -17.95 8.06 -2.60
N VAL A 121 -16.63 7.96 -2.66
CA VAL A 121 -15.89 8.40 -3.85
C VAL A 121 -16.37 7.59 -5.04
N PRO A 122 -16.87 8.22 -6.13
CA PRO A 122 -17.31 7.49 -7.30
C PRO A 122 -16.21 6.55 -7.79
N GLY A 123 -16.50 5.28 -7.86
CA GLY A 123 -15.56 4.30 -8.36
C GLY A 123 -15.28 4.49 -9.85
N GLN A 124 -14.26 3.83 -10.35
CA GLN A 124 -13.82 3.91 -11.75
C GLN A 124 -14.88 3.61 -12.81
N GLY A 125 -16.05 3.09 -12.43
CA GLY A 125 -17.19 2.86 -13.32
C GLY A 125 -18.06 4.10 -13.58
N ALA A 126 -17.97 5.14 -12.75
CA ALA A 126 -18.76 6.37 -12.90
C ALA A 126 -18.21 7.34 -13.98
N GLN A 127 -17.08 7.05 -14.61
CA GLN A 127 -16.51 7.86 -15.71
C GLN A 127 -17.33 7.84 -17.01
N SER A 128 -18.37 7.05 -17.11
CA SER A 128 -18.95 6.69 -18.42
C SER A 128 -20.13 7.54 -18.84
N ALA A 129 -20.56 8.54 -18.09
CA ALA A 129 -21.78 9.31 -18.43
C ALA A 129 -21.53 10.64 -19.15
N GLY A 130 -20.29 11.00 -19.49
CA GLY A 130 -19.99 12.27 -20.14
C GLY A 130 -18.70 12.27 -20.97
N LEU A 131 -18.53 13.28 -21.82
CA LEU A 131 -17.27 13.56 -22.51
C LEU A 131 -16.16 13.77 -21.47
N PRO A 132 -14.91 13.29 -21.75
CA PRO A 132 -13.80 13.48 -20.84
C PRO A 132 -13.56 14.97 -20.60
N LEU A 133 -13.51 15.37 -19.32
CA LEU A 133 -13.25 16.75 -18.94
C LEU A 133 -11.78 17.08 -19.17
N PRO A 134 -11.44 18.28 -19.70
CA PRO A 134 -10.05 18.67 -19.95
C PRO A 134 -9.15 18.61 -18.70
N TYR A 135 -9.71 18.90 -17.54
CA TYR A 135 -9.02 18.96 -16.25
C TYR A 135 -9.69 18.02 -15.25
N ASP A 136 -9.63 16.71 -15.52
CA ASP A 136 -10.26 15.72 -14.66
C ASP A 136 -9.29 15.27 -13.56
N PHE A 137 -9.54 15.71 -12.33
CA PHE A 137 -8.78 15.31 -11.13
C PHE A 137 -9.27 13.97 -10.56
N PHE A 138 -9.57 13.00 -11.42
CA PHE A 138 -10.03 11.70 -11.00
C PHE A 138 -8.95 10.94 -10.21
N ALA A 139 -9.29 10.52 -8.98
CA ALA A 139 -8.38 9.81 -8.12
C ALA A 139 -8.05 8.39 -8.66
N GLY A 140 -6.77 8.06 -8.65
CA GLY A 140 -6.29 6.74 -9.07
C GLY A 140 -6.16 6.53 -10.58
N ALA A 141 -6.33 7.56 -11.44
CA ALA A 141 -5.98 7.49 -12.86
C ALA A 141 -4.45 7.62 -13.03
N PRO A 142 -3.75 6.62 -13.60
CA PRO A 142 -2.32 6.73 -13.89
C PRO A 142 -2.06 7.56 -15.16
N ASP A 143 -0.81 7.94 -15.38
CA ASP A 143 -0.35 8.60 -16.61
C ASP A 143 -0.27 7.62 -17.79
N LEU A 144 -1.38 7.43 -18.49
CA LEU A 144 -1.47 6.52 -19.64
C LEU A 144 -0.63 6.99 -20.84
N ALA A 145 -0.34 8.29 -20.95
CA ALA A 145 0.53 8.81 -22.00
C ALA A 145 1.96 8.28 -21.84
N SER A 146 2.39 8.03 -20.61
CA SER A 146 3.72 7.49 -20.29
C SER A 146 3.78 5.96 -20.25
N PHE A 147 2.72 5.27 -20.64
CA PHE A 147 2.77 3.80 -20.75
C PHE A 147 3.98 3.36 -21.61
N PRO A 148 4.81 2.43 -21.15
CA PRO A 148 6.09 2.10 -21.78
C PRO A 148 5.92 1.20 -23.01
N ARG A 149 5.23 1.70 -24.07
CA ARG A 149 4.83 0.97 -25.27
C ARG A 149 5.96 0.16 -25.90
N ALA A 150 7.13 0.80 -26.07
CA ALA A 150 8.27 0.13 -26.72
C ALA A 150 8.85 -1.00 -25.84
N ALA A 151 8.85 -0.85 -24.51
CA ALA A 151 9.31 -1.90 -23.61
C ALA A 151 8.28 -3.04 -23.53
N TRP A 152 6.98 -2.72 -23.50
CA TRP A 152 5.91 -3.71 -23.54
C TRP A 152 5.93 -4.54 -24.82
N LEU A 153 6.03 -3.90 -26.00
CA LEU A 153 6.13 -4.60 -27.28
C LEU A 153 7.37 -5.50 -27.38
N ARG A 154 8.52 -5.04 -26.86
CA ARG A 154 9.71 -5.90 -26.77
C ARG A 154 9.47 -7.12 -25.90
N ALA A 155 8.93 -6.90 -24.69
CA ALA A 155 8.65 -7.98 -23.76
C ALA A 155 7.67 -9.01 -24.34
N LEU A 156 6.61 -8.56 -25.00
CA LEU A 156 5.63 -9.43 -25.67
C LEU A 156 6.26 -10.21 -26.81
N ARG A 157 7.02 -9.55 -27.68
CA ARG A 157 7.74 -10.21 -28.79
C ARG A 157 8.73 -11.25 -28.25
N ASP A 158 9.50 -10.91 -27.24
CA ASP A 158 10.52 -11.79 -26.69
C ASP A 158 9.88 -12.99 -25.96
N ALA A 159 8.73 -12.78 -25.32
CA ALA A 159 7.91 -13.86 -24.74
C ALA A 159 7.42 -14.83 -25.83
N LEU A 160 6.80 -14.30 -26.89
CA LEU A 160 6.27 -15.13 -28.01
C LEU A 160 7.36 -15.92 -28.77
N ARG A 161 8.58 -15.39 -28.84
CA ARG A 161 9.69 -16.09 -29.52
C ARG A 161 10.18 -17.34 -28.80
N VAL A 162 9.98 -17.42 -27.49
CA VAL A 162 10.49 -18.52 -26.65
C VAL A 162 9.38 -19.36 -26.03
N ALA A 163 8.13 -18.89 -26.08
CA ALA A 163 7.00 -19.63 -25.56
C ALA A 163 6.80 -20.92 -26.36
N PRO A 164 6.74 -22.09 -25.75
CA PRO A 164 6.36 -23.31 -26.44
C PRO A 164 4.88 -23.25 -26.80
N ASP A 165 4.47 -24.00 -27.84
CA ASP A 165 3.08 -24.01 -28.30
C ASP A 165 2.08 -24.33 -27.22
N VAL A 166 2.44 -25.19 -26.26
CA VAL A 166 1.60 -25.54 -25.12
C VAL A 166 1.32 -24.35 -24.19
N ALA A 167 2.16 -23.32 -24.18
CA ALA A 167 1.91 -22.10 -23.41
C ALA A 167 0.72 -21.28 -23.95
N LEU A 168 0.27 -21.55 -25.17
CA LEU A 168 -0.91 -20.93 -25.79
C LEU A 168 -2.20 -21.73 -25.56
N HIS A 169 -2.12 -22.85 -24.85
CA HIS A 169 -3.28 -23.62 -24.41
C HIS A 169 -3.96 -22.94 -23.20
N TYR A 170 -5.06 -23.53 -22.70
CA TYR A 170 -5.67 -23.06 -21.45
C TYR A 170 -4.61 -23.03 -20.33
N PRO A 171 -4.44 -21.89 -19.65
CA PRO A 171 -3.41 -21.75 -18.61
C PRO A 171 -3.81 -22.47 -17.33
N ASP A 172 -2.82 -22.64 -16.44
CA ASP A 172 -3.09 -22.88 -15.01
C ASP A 172 -3.98 -21.72 -14.49
N PRO A 173 -5.13 -22.01 -13.87
CA PRO A 173 -6.00 -20.97 -13.30
C PRO A 173 -5.28 -20.03 -12.32
N ALA A 174 -4.25 -20.51 -11.62
CA ALA A 174 -3.41 -19.66 -10.78
C ALA A 174 -2.51 -18.70 -11.57
N GLY A 175 -2.37 -18.88 -12.89
CA GLY A 175 -1.52 -18.07 -13.77
C GLY A 175 -0.21 -18.73 -14.17
N VAL A 176 0.47 -18.15 -15.17
CA VAL A 176 1.70 -18.74 -15.69
C VAL A 176 2.82 -18.77 -14.67
N PRO A 177 3.57 -19.89 -14.57
CA PRO A 177 4.63 -20.06 -13.55
C PRO A 177 5.69 -18.97 -13.60
N GLU A 178 6.05 -18.48 -14.79
CA GLU A 178 7.05 -17.44 -14.97
C GLU A 178 6.64 -16.12 -14.31
N LEU A 179 5.37 -15.70 -14.46
CA LEU A 179 4.90 -14.48 -13.82
C LEU A 179 4.79 -14.65 -12.31
N ARG A 180 4.27 -15.79 -11.83
CA ARG A 180 4.15 -16.08 -10.41
C ARG A 180 5.52 -16.03 -9.72
N ALA A 181 6.56 -16.62 -10.32
CA ALA A 181 7.93 -16.57 -9.81
C ALA A 181 8.50 -15.14 -9.79
N GLN A 182 8.31 -14.38 -10.88
CA GLN A 182 8.80 -13.00 -10.95
C GLN A 182 8.06 -12.07 -9.96
N LEU A 183 6.75 -12.27 -9.77
CA LEU A 183 5.98 -11.52 -8.79
C LEU A 183 6.44 -11.84 -7.36
N ALA A 184 6.56 -13.11 -6.98
CA ALA A 184 7.03 -13.49 -5.65
C ALA A 184 8.40 -12.87 -5.34
N ALA A 185 9.36 -13.01 -6.24
CA ALA A 185 10.69 -12.45 -6.08
C ALA A 185 10.67 -10.91 -5.99
N ARG A 186 9.87 -10.24 -6.83
CA ARG A 186 9.77 -8.78 -6.84
C ARG A 186 9.06 -8.24 -5.60
N LEU A 187 7.93 -8.82 -5.22
CA LEU A 187 7.17 -8.42 -4.04
C LEU A 187 8.03 -8.53 -2.76
N GLY A 188 8.80 -9.62 -2.63
CA GLY A 188 9.76 -9.77 -1.54
C GLY A 188 10.80 -8.66 -1.51
N ARG A 189 11.37 -8.30 -2.68
CA ARG A 189 12.39 -7.23 -2.74
C ARG A 189 11.84 -5.82 -2.56
N ALA A 190 10.68 -5.52 -3.16
CA ALA A 190 10.15 -4.15 -3.24
C ALA A 190 9.24 -3.80 -2.07
N ARG A 191 8.50 -4.78 -1.54
CA ARG A 191 7.44 -4.59 -0.54
C ARG A 191 7.66 -5.37 0.76
N GLY A 192 8.64 -6.29 0.77
CA GLY A 192 8.87 -7.18 1.90
C GLY A 192 7.84 -8.30 2.04
N VAL A 193 6.94 -8.48 1.08
CA VAL A 193 5.93 -9.55 1.07
C VAL A 193 6.61 -10.92 1.15
N LEU A 194 6.08 -11.77 1.99
CA LEU A 194 6.58 -13.12 2.22
C LEU A 194 5.67 -14.11 1.49
N THR A 195 6.11 -14.49 0.30
CA THR A 195 5.35 -15.40 -0.54
C THR A 195 6.29 -16.21 -1.43
N ALA A 196 5.84 -17.38 -1.83
CA ALA A 196 6.49 -18.20 -2.84
C ALA A 196 5.63 -18.24 -4.12
N ALA A 197 6.21 -18.65 -5.24
CA ALA A 197 5.47 -18.73 -6.50
C ALA A 197 4.18 -19.57 -6.42
N PRO A 198 4.13 -20.70 -5.69
CA PRO A 198 2.89 -21.47 -5.51
C PRO A 198 1.76 -20.71 -4.82
N ASP A 199 2.09 -19.71 -3.98
CA ASP A 199 1.10 -18.95 -3.20
C ASP A 199 0.59 -17.72 -3.94
N VAL A 200 1.09 -17.46 -5.15
CA VAL A 200 0.65 -16.34 -5.99
C VAL A 200 -0.42 -16.80 -6.96
N VAL A 201 -1.56 -16.11 -6.99
CA VAL A 201 -2.63 -16.31 -7.97
C VAL A 201 -2.79 -15.05 -8.81
N VAL A 202 -2.63 -15.18 -10.13
CA VAL A 202 -2.80 -14.07 -11.08
C VAL A 202 -4.28 -13.87 -11.39
N THR A 203 -4.73 -12.62 -11.44
CA THR A 203 -6.12 -12.25 -11.63
C THR A 203 -6.28 -11.19 -12.73
N SER A 204 -7.49 -11.06 -13.26
CA SER A 204 -7.86 -10.00 -14.22
C SER A 204 -8.07 -8.65 -13.52
N GLY A 205 -7.09 -8.24 -12.72
CA GLY A 205 -7.06 -7.04 -11.90
C GLY A 205 -7.64 -7.23 -10.49
N ALA A 206 -7.46 -6.24 -9.62
CA ALA A 206 -7.81 -6.30 -8.21
C ALA A 206 -9.30 -6.64 -7.97
N ARG A 207 -10.22 -6.15 -8.80
CA ARG A 207 -11.65 -6.47 -8.68
C ARG A 207 -11.94 -7.97 -8.77
N GLN A 208 -11.33 -8.66 -9.72
CA GLN A 208 -11.48 -10.12 -9.79
C GLN A 208 -10.79 -10.78 -8.60
N GLY A 209 -9.62 -10.27 -8.18
CA GLY A 209 -8.96 -10.75 -6.97
C GLY A 209 -9.88 -10.72 -5.75
N LEU A 210 -10.54 -9.60 -5.50
CA LEU A 210 -11.53 -9.47 -4.42
C LEU A 210 -12.73 -10.41 -4.62
N ALA A 211 -13.24 -10.53 -5.85
CA ALA A 211 -14.41 -11.40 -6.14
C ALA A 211 -14.10 -12.89 -5.89
N VAL A 212 -12.98 -13.40 -6.39
CA VAL A 212 -12.63 -14.81 -6.20
C VAL A 212 -12.27 -15.12 -4.74
N LEU A 213 -11.59 -14.19 -4.06
CA LEU A 213 -11.28 -14.33 -2.65
C LEU A 213 -12.56 -14.26 -1.79
N GLY A 214 -13.45 -13.30 -2.07
CA GLY A 214 -14.75 -13.21 -1.38
C GLY A 214 -15.60 -14.49 -1.53
N ARG A 215 -15.69 -15.06 -2.74
CA ARG A 215 -16.37 -16.35 -2.95
C ARG A 215 -15.69 -17.50 -2.23
N ALA A 216 -14.36 -17.52 -2.18
CA ALA A 216 -13.62 -18.54 -1.42
C ALA A 216 -13.90 -18.43 0.08
N LEU A 217 -13.98 -17.21 0.62
CA LEU A 217 -14.34 -16.94 2.02
C LEU A 217 -15.78 -17.40 2.32
N VAL A 218 -16.74 -17.08 1.46
CA VAL A 218 -18.14 -17.54 1.61
C VAL A 218 -18.21 -19.07 1.59
N ALA A 219 -17.48 -19.72 0.68
CA ALA A 219 -17.40 -21.18 0.63
C ALA A 219 -16.76 -21.78 1.90
N GLY A 220 -15.87 -21.03 2.56
CA GLY A 220 -15.28 -21.36 3.87
C GLY A 220 -16.18 -21.05 5.07
N GLY A 221 -17.38 -20.48 4.85
CA GLY A 221 -18.34 -20.17 5.92
C GLY A 221 -18.35 -18.72 6.40
N ALA A 222 -17.50 -17.85 5.85
CA ALA A 222 -17.51 -16.43 6.20
C ALA A 222 -18.83 -15.77 5.80
N LYS A 223 -19.32 -14.86 6.64
CA LYS A 223 -20.59 -14.14 6.45
C LYS A 223 -20.39 -12.64 6.30
N ARG A 224 -19.40 -12.07 6.99
CA ARG A 224 -19.16 -10.63 7.08
C ARG A 224 -17.76 -10.25 6.67
N ILE A 225 -17.66 -9.15 5.93
CA ILE A 225 -16.38 -8.54 5.61
C ILE A 225 -16.39 -7.05 5.94
N ALA A 226 -15.40 -6.61 6.70
CA ALA A 226 -15.22 -5.21 7.00
C ALA A 226 -14.47 -4.50 5.86
N VAL A 227 -14.79 -3.22 5.66
CA VAL A 227 -14.04 -2.31 4.76
C VAL A 227 -13.77 -1.00 5.46
N GLU A 228 -12.66 -0.36 5.14
CA GLU A 228 -12.39 1.01 5.53
C GLU A 228 -13.50 1.95 5.06
N TRP A 229 -13.85 2.97 5.87
CA TRP A 229 -14.84 3.96 5.47
C TRP A 229 -14.35 5.39 5.78
N PRO A 230 -14.31 6.31 4.79
CA PRO A 230 -14.74 6.12 3.39
C PRO A 230 -13.82 5.21 2.58
N THR A 231 -14.37 4.60 1.51
CA THR A 231 -13.64 3.75 0.57
C THR A 231 -14.23 3.87 -0.84
N VAL A 232 -13.70 3.12 -1.81
CA VAL A 232 -14.20 3.10 -3.18
C VAL A 232 -15.40 2.14 -3.33
N THR A 233 -16.52 2.65 -3.83
CA THR A 233 -17.77 1.87 -4.03
C THR A 233 -17.58 0.53 -4.76
N PRO A 234 -16.78 0.43 -5.85
CA PRO A 234 -16.61 -0.83 -6.54
C PRO A 234 -16.05 -1.98 -5.71
N HIS A 235 -15.36 -1.72 -4.61
CA HIS A 235 -14.94 -2.79 -3.70
C HIS A 235 -16.13 -3.32 -2.91
N ILE A 236 -17.00 -2.42 -2.42
CA ILE A 236 -18.24 -2.78 -1.72
C ILE A 236 -19.15 -3.59 -2.64
N ASP A 237 -19.39 -3.10 -3.87
CA ASP A 237 -20.26 -3.75 -4.85
C ASP A 237 -19.78 -5.18 -5.16
N VAL A 238 -18.48 -5.35 -5.39
CA VAL A 238 -17.87 -6.66 -5.66
C VAL A 238 -18.01 -7.61 -4.48
N LEU A 239 -17.71 -7.16 -3.27
CA LEU A 239 -17.80 -7.98 -2.06
C LEU A 239 -19.24 -8.37 -1.74
N THR A 240 -20.17 -7.42 -1.83
CA THR A 240 -21.62 -7.70 -1.67
C THR A 240 -22.12 -8.71 -2.70
N ALA A 241 -21.67 -8.62 -3.95
CA ALA A 241 -22.03 -9.56 -5.01
C ALA A 241 -21.50 -10.99 -4.76
N THR A 242 -20.53 -11.19 -3.86
CA THR A 242 -20.09 -12.53 -3.46
C THR A 242 -20.99 -13.19 -2.42
N GLY A 243 -21.92 -12.45 -1.83
CA GLY A 243 -22.81 -12.91 -0.76
C GLY A 243 -22.35 -12.50 0.65
N LEU A 244 -21.26 -11.75 0.78
CA LEU A 244 -20.79 -11.23 2.06
C LEU A 244 -21.58 -9.98 2.47
N GLU A 245 -21.93 -9.89 3.75
CA GLU A 245 -22.40 -8.65 4.39
C GLU A 245 -21.22 -7.73 4.56
N VAL A 246 -21.28 -6.51 3.99
CA VAL A 246 -20.19 -5.54 4.08
C VAL A 246 -20.42 -4.59 5.24
N VAL A 247 -19.47 -4.58 6.20
CA VAL A 247 -19.49 -3.70 7.37
C VAL A 247 -18.49 -2.57 7.17
N ARG A 248 -18.93 -1.32 7.40
CA ARG A 248 -18.10 -0.11 7.23
C ARG A 248 -17.42 0.25 8.55
N ILE A 249 -16.09 0.31 8.54
CA ILE A 249 -15.29 0.66 9.72
C ILE A 249 -14.66 2.04 9.52
N PRO A 250 -14.87 2.98 10.44
CA PRO A 250 -14.33 4.34 10.33
C PRO A 250 -12.81 4.38 10.19
N VAL A 251 -12.32 5.35 9.41
CA VAL A 251 -10.89 5.65 9.26
C VAL A 251 -10.59 7.01 9.87
N GLY A 252 -9.64 7.05 10.80
CA GLY A 252 -9.11 8.27 11.40
C GLY A 252 -7.76 8.69 10.82
N ALA A 253 -7.08 9.60 11.50
CA ALA A 253 -5.75 10.08 11.11
C ALA A 253 -4.68 8.97 11.11
N ASP A 254 -4.86 7.95 11.95
CA ASP A 254 -3.94 6.83 12.15
C ASP A 254 -4.37 5.56 11.37
N GLY A 255 -5.37 5.67 10.48
CA GLY A 255 -5.93 4.57 9.72
C GLY A 255 -7.23 4.01 10.32
N ILE A 256 -7.58 2.77 9.97
CA ILE A 256 -8.81 2.09 10.38
C ILE A 256 -8.98 2.03 11.91
N ASP A 257 -10.21 2.15 12.40
CA ASP A 257 -10.55 1.97 13.82
C ASP A 257 -10.64 0.47 14.17
N VAL A 258 -9.55 -0.07 14.73
CA VAL A 258 -9.47 -1.49 15.07
C VAL A 258 -10.40 -1.87 16.24
N THR A 259 -10.78 -0.91 17.10
CA THR A 259 -11.76 -1.16 18.16
C THR A 259 -13.15 -1.39 17.57
N ALA A 260 -13.58 -0.51 16.67
CA ALA A 260 -14.84 -0.68 15.94
C ALA A 260 -14.82 -1.95 15.07
N LEU A 261 -13.67 -2.31 14.49
CA LEU A 261 -13.50 -3.57 13.77
C LEU A 261 -13.68 -4.79 14.68
N ALA A 262 -13.14 -4.77 15.89
CA ALA A 262 -13.28 -5.88 16.85
C ALA A 262 -14.73 -6.09 17.28
N GLU A 263 -15.53 -5.03 17.33
CA GLU A 263 -16.95 -5.06 17.69
C GLU A 263 -17.88 -5.45 16.51
N SER A 264 -17.35 -5.55 15.30
CA SER A 264 -18.15 -5.73 14.08
C SER A 264 -18.51 -7.19 13.75
N ASP A 265 -17.96 -8.17 14.48
CA ASP A 265 -18.07 -9.61 14.18
C ASP A 265 -17.67 -9.97 12.72
N ALA A 266 -16.77 -9.20 12.11
CA ALA A 266 -16.30 -9.47 10.75
C ALA A 266 -15.32 -10.65 10.71
N ASP A 267 -15.48 -11.51 9.69
CA ASP A 267 -14.61 -12.65 9.42
C ASP A 267 -13.34 -12.23 8.67
N ALA A 268 -13.43 -11.13 7.93
CA ALA A 268 -12.31 -10.57 7.19
C ALA A 268 -12.40 -9.04 7.11
N VAL A 269 -11.29 -8.38 6.78
CA VAL A 269 -11.24 -6.93 6.54
C VAL A 269 -10.38 -6.60 5.33
N VAL A 270 -10.85 -5.64 4.51
CA VAL A 270 -10.05 -5.04 3.43
C VAL A 270 -9.49 -3.71 3.89
N VAL A 271 -8.17 -3.56 3.81
CA VAL A 271 -7.44 -2.34 4.22
C VAL A 271 -6.45 -1.90 3.15
N THR A 272 -6.17 -0.60 3.11
CA THR A 272 -5.16 0.03 2.24
C THR A 272 -4.04 0.67 3.09
N PRO A 273 -3.20 -0.15 3.77
CA PRO A 273 -2.38 0.31 4.90
C PRO A 273 -1.23 1.23 4.50
N ALA A 274 -0.79 1.20 3.25
CA ALA A 274 0.30 2.06 2.78
C ALA A 274 -0.18 3.46 2.41
N HIS A 275 -1.41 3.58 1.89
CA HIS A 275 -2.01 4.85 1.44
C HIS A 275 -3.52 4.67 1.32
N GLN A 276 -4.24 5.02 2.36
CA GLN A 276 -5.69 4.81 2.45
C GLN A 276 -6.44 5.56 1.35
N MET A 277 -7.34 4.88 0.67
CA MET A 277 -8.19 5.47 -0.36
C MET A 277 -9.58 5.79 0.19
N PRO A 278 -10.03 7.05 0.20
CA PRO A 278 -9.44 8.21 -0.47
C PRO A 278 -8.62 9.15 0.43
N LEU A 279 -8.54 8.94 1.73
CA LEU A 279 -8.04 9.94 2.68
C LEU A 279 -6.51 10.18 2.61
N GLY A 280 -5.75 9.26 1.98
CA GLY A 280 -4.32 9.41 1.81
C GLY A 280 -3.52 9.24 3.10
N VAL A 281 -4.11 8.73 4.17
CA VAL A 281 -3.42 8.42 5.43
C VAL A 281 -2.74 7.06 5.35
N ALA A 282 -1.62 6.89 6.06
CA ALA A 282 -1.01 5.59 6.26
C ALA A 282 -1.53 4.95 7.54
N LEU A 283 -1.66 3.64 7.56
CA LEU A 283 -1.95 2.89 8.78
C LEU A 283 -0.77 3.01 9.75
N ALA A 284 -1.03 3.60 10.92
CA ALA A 284 -0.02 3.82 11.95
C ALA A 284 0.55 2.50 12.49
N PRO A 285 1.81 2.47 12.97
CA PRO A 285 2.44 1.24 13.48
C PRO A 285 1.61 0.53 14.55
N GLU A 286 1.01 1.29 15.47
CA GLU A 286 0.18 0.78 16.54
C GLU A 286 -1.12 0.14 16.02
N ARG A 287 -1.68 0.71 14.95
CA ARG A 287 -2.86 0.16 14.28
C ARG A 287 -2.50 -1.09 13.46
N ARG A 288 -1.28 -1.13 12.88
CA ARG A 288 -0.77 -2.33 12.20
C ARG A 288 -0.65 -3.50 13.18
N ALA A 289 -0.05 -3.28 14.34
CA ALA A 289 0.05 -4.28 15.40
C ALA A 289 -1.33 -4.74 15.87
N ALA A 290 -2.24 -3.80 16.21
CA ALA A 290 -3.59 -4.13 16.64
C ALA A 290 -4.40 -4.92 15.59
N LEU A 291 -4.14 -4.69 14.29
CA LEU A 291 -4.79 -5.44 13.23
C LEU A 291 -4.26 -6.89 13.15
N ILE A 292 -2.96 -7.08 13.38
CA ILE A 292 -2.37 -8.42 13.49
C ILE A 292 -2.88 -9.15 14.74
N ASP A 293 -2.99 -8.46 15.87
CA ASP A 293 -3.60 -9.04 17.07
C ASP A 293 -5.08 -9.44 16.83
N TRP A 294 -5.83 -8.62 16.08
CA TRP A 294 -7.22 -8.92 15.73
C TRP A 294 -7.36 -10.21 14.91
N VAL A 295 -6.48 -10.48 13.95
CA VAL A 295 -6.52 -11.73 13.18
C VAL A 295 -6.05 -12.93 14.00
N ALA A 296 -5.19 -12.73 15.00
CA ALA A 296 -4.69 -13.82 15.85
C ALA A 296 -5.76 -14.40 16.80
N ILE A 297 -6.80 -13.64 17.13
CA ILE A 297 -7.87 -14.03 18.07
C ILE A 297 -8.93 -14.96 17.41
N GLY A 298 -8.80 -15.32 16.15
CA GLY A 298 -9.78 -16.17 15.46
C GLY A 298 -9.29 -16.60 14.08
N GLU A 299 -10.14 -17.33 13.35
CA GLU A 299 -9.87 -17.67 11.95
C GLU A 299 -10.24 -16.49 11.03
N ARG A 300 -9.65 -15.33 11.27
CA ARG A 300 -9.91 -14.07 10.54
C ARG A 300 -8.88 -13.82 9.48
N LEU A 301 -9.21 -12.99 8.49
CA LEU A 301 -8.30 -12.63 7.39
C LEU A 301 -8.21 -11.11 7.24
N VAL A 302 -6.99 -10.60 7.07
CA VAL A 302 -6.78 -9.26 6.50
C VAL A 302 -6.49 -9.38 5.01
N ILE A 303 -7.13 -8.53 4.20
CA ILE A 303 -6.83 -8.36 2.78
C ILE A 303 -6.18 -7.00 2.63
N GLU A 304 -4.88 -6.98 2.39
CA GLU A 304 -4.12 -5.78 2.11
C GLU A 304 -4.23 -5.42 0.63
N ASP A 305 -4.97 -4.36 0.28
CA ASP A 305 -5.01 -3.82 -1.08
C ASP A 305 -3.89 -2.77 -1.26
N ASP A 306 -2.84 -3.18 -1.96
CA ASP A 306 -1.65 -2.37 -2.25
C ASP A 306 -1.70 -1.84 -3.68
N TYR A 307 -2.54 -0.82 -3.90
CA TYR A 307 -2.82 -0.30 -5.24
C TYR A 307 -1.79 0.73 -5.73
N ASP A 308 -1.14 1.51 -4.84
CA ASP A 308 -0.24 2.61 -5.24
C ASP A 308 1.00 2.84 -4.36
N ALA A 309 1.29 1.96 -3.41
CA ALA A 309 2.40 2.12 -2.47
C ALA A 309 3.80 2.19 -3.12
N GLU A 310 3.93 1.81 -4.39
CA GLU A 310 5.13 2.04 -5.19
C GLU A 310 5.46 3.55 -5.36
N PHE A 311 4.47 4.44 -5.16
CA PHE A 311 4.55 5.87 -5.41
C PHE A 311 4.65 6.70 -4.12
N ARG A 312 5.60 6.35 -3.26
CA ARG A 312 5.96 7.20 -2.12
C ARG A 312 7.11 8.13 -2.49
N TYR A 313 7.03 9.44 -2.14
CA TYR A 313 7.94 10.47 -2.62
C TYR A 313 8.92 10.96 -1.57
N ASP A 314 8.52 11.01 -0.30
CA ASP A 314 9.30 11.52 0.82
C ASP A 314 10.29 10.51 1.38
N ARG A 315 9.96 9.23 1.30
CA ARG A 315 10.72 8.12 1.87
C ARG A 315 10.66 6.87 0.97
N ARG A 316 11.22 5.77 1.44
CA ARG A 316 10.99 4.46 0.84
C ARG A 316 9.54 4.02 1.05
N PRO A 317 8.99 3.18 0.16
CA PRO A 317 7.69 2.56 0.39
C PRO A 317 7.62 1.89 1.76
N ILE A 318 6.48 2.02 2.44
CA ILE A 318 6.22 1.27 3.67
C ILE A 318 6.13 -0.21 3.31
N GLY A 319 6.73 -1.10 4.10
CA GLY A 319 6.63 -2.55 3.90
C GLY A 319 5.19 -3.03 4.00
N ALA A 320 4.87 -4.11 3.29
CA ALA A 320 3.55 -4.69 3.31
C ALA A 320 3.16 -5.16 4.73
N LEU A 321 1.88 -5.04 5.07
CA LEU A 321 1.31 -5.57 6.31
C LEU A 321 1.40 -7.11 6.31
N GLN A 322 1.25 -7.73 5.14
CA GLN A 322 1.36 -9.18 4.94
C GLN A 322 2.66 -9.76 5.49
N ALA A 323 3.74 -8.99 5.48
CA ALA A 323 5.02 -9.43 6.05
C ALA A 323 4.98 -9.69 7.57
N LEU A 324 4.03 -9.12 8.29
CA LEU A 324 3.88 -9.31 9.74
C LEU A 324 3.21 -10.64 10.07
N ASP A 325 2.24 -11.08 9.25
CA ASP A 325 1.57 -12.38 9.42
C ASP A 325 1.17 -12.95 8.04
N PRO A 326 2.06 -13.67 7.36
CA PRO A 326 1.80 -14.22 6.03
C PRO A 326 0.74 -15.32 6.02
N ASP A 327 0.42 -15.90 7.16
CA ASP A 327 -0.56 -16.98 7.29
C ASP A 327 -2.00 -16.45 7.45
N ARG A 328 -2.16 -15.15 7.77
CA ARG A 328 -3.46 -14.51 7.99
C ARG A 328 -3.67 -13.21 7.23
N VAL A 329 -2.69 -12.78 6.44
CA VAL A 329 -2.81 -11.58 5.61
C VAL A 329 -2.64 -11.95 4.14
N ALA A 330 -3.70 -11.80 3.36
CA ALA A 330 -3.66 -11.89 1.90
C ALA A 330 -3.24 -10.53 1.33
N TYR A 331 -2.28 -10.52 0.42
CA TYR A 331 -1.84 -9.32 -0.29
C TYR A 331 -2.47 -9.27 -1.69
N LEU A 332 -3.08 -8.15 -2.02
CA LEU A 332 -3.68 -7.86 -3.32
C LEU A 332 -2.89 -6.76 -4.03
N GLY A 333 -2.39 -7.05 -5.21
CA GLY A 333 -1.65 -6.09 -6.03
C GLY A 333 -2.20 -5.99 -7.45
N SER A 334 -1.82 -4.93 -8.17
CA SER A 334 -2.33 -4.69 -9.53
C SER A 334 -1.35 -3.91 -10.38
N ALA A 335 -1.32 -4.22 -11.68
CA ALA A 335 -0.63 -3.42 -12.71
C ALA A 335 -1.42 -2.16 -13.12
N SER A 336 -2.64 -1.98 -12.63
CA SER A 336 -3.55 -0.90 -13.08
C SER A 336 -3.01 0.50 -12.82
N LYS A 337 -2.31 0.72 -11.69
CA LYS A 337 -1.77 2.03 -11.31
C LYS A 337 -0.30 2.18 -11.70
N THR A 338 0.40 1.06 -11.82
CA THR A 338 1.83 1.02 -12.16
C THR A 338 2.09 1.01 -13.67
N LEU A 339 1.17 0.47 -14.47
CA LEU A 339 1.22 0.44 -15.93
C LEU A 339 -0.03 1.04 -16.55
N ALA A 340 -1.09 0.24 -16.66
CA ALA A 340 -2.37 0.70 -17.22
C ALA A 340 -3.54 -0.19 -16.76
N PRO A 341 -4.71 0.39 -16.44
CA PRO A 341 -5.91 -0.38 -16.08
C PRO A 341 -6.38 -1.33 -17.17
N GLY A 342 -6.17 -0.97 -18.44
CA GLY A 342 -6.59 -1.76 -19.60
C GLY A 342 -5.84 -3.09 -19.78
N LEU A 343 -4.70 -3.29 -19.12
CA LEU A 343 -3.98 -4.57 -19.14
C LEU A 343 -4.71 -5.67 -18.38
N ARG A 344 -5.59 -5.31 -17.46
CA ARG A 344 -6.35 -6.26 -16.64
C ARG A 344 -5.46 -7.32 -15.98
N LEU A 345 -4.36 -6.89 -15.37
CA LEU A 345 -3.45 -7.74 -14.60
C LEU A 345 -3.45 -7.33 -13.12
N GLY A 346 -3.71 -8.30 -12.26
CA GLY A 346 -3.59 -8.23 -10.81
C GLY A 346 -3.05 -9.55 -10.26
N TRP A 347 -2.81 -9.61 -8.99
CA TRP A 347 -2.33 -10.80 -8.30
C TRP A 347 -2.71 -10.80 -6.84
N LEU A 348 -2.87 -11.98 -6.31
CA LEU A 348 -2.98 -12.26 -4.88
C LEU A 348 -1.70 -13.00 -4.45
N ALA A 349 -1.11 -12.61 -3.31
CA ALA A 349 -0.22 -13.47 -2.55
C ALA A 349 -1.00 -13.93 -1.32
N LEU A 350 -1.26 -15.21 -1.24
CA LEU A 350 -2.25 -15.81 -0.33
C LEU A 350 -1.58 -16.58 0.81
N PRO A 351 -2.21 -16.62 1.98
CA PRO A 351 -1.98 -17.70 2.93
C PRO A 351 -2.15 -19.06 2.26
N GLY A 352 -1.24 -20.00 2.53
CA GLY A 352 -1.18 -21.30 1.83
C GLY A 352 -2.50 -22.07 1.84
N GLN A 353 -3.27 -21.99 2.95
CA GLN A 353 -4.56 -22.66 3.11
C GLN A 353 -5.65 -22.11 2.18
N LEU A 354 -5.52 -20.88 1.64
CA LEU A 354 -6.51 -20.27 0.76
C LEU A 354 -6.21 -20.48 -0.73
N VAL A 355 -4.98 -20.88 -1.09
CA VAL A 355 -4.55 -21.00 -2.50
C VAL A 355 -5.46 -21.92 -3.30
N SER A 356 -5.76 -23.10 -2.77
CA SER A 356 -6.57 -24.11 -3.48
C SER A 356 -8.00 -23.61 -3.71
N SER A 357 -8.67 -23.07 -2.67
CA SER A 357 -10.04 -22.59 -2.77
C SER A 357 -10.16 -21.37 -3.68
N VAL A 358 -9.22 -20.42 -3.61
CA VAL A 358 -9.19 -19.24 -4.49
C VAL A 358 -8.92 -19.64 -5.94
N THR A 359 -7.98 -20.57 -6.18
CA THR A 359 -7.68 -21.09 -7.53
C THR A 359 -8.90 -21.82 -8.12
N GLN A 360 -9.63 -22.56 -7.31
CA GLN A 360 -10.88 -23.21 -7.74
C GLN A 360 -11.93 -22.16 -8.15
N GLN A 361 -12.15 -21.12 -7.34
CA GLN A 361 -13.08 -20.04 -7.70
C GLN A 361 -12.63 -19.31 -8.97
N LYS A 362 -11.34 -19.10 -9.14
CA LYS A 362 -10.74 -18.50 -10.34
C LYS A 362 -11.00 -19.36 -11.59
N ASN A 363 -10.83 -20.68 -11.47
CA ASN A 363 -11.09 -21.62 -12.56
C ASN A 363 -12.57 -21.59 -12.99
N LEU A 364 -13.48 -21.50 -12.05
CA LEU A 364 -14.93 -21.39 -12.33
C LEU A 364 -15.29 -20.03 -12.96
N ASP A 365 -14.53 -18.99 -12.69
CA ASP A 365 -14.80 -17.62 -13.13
C ASP A 365 -14.38 -17.38 -14.59
N ASP A 366 -13.15 -17.79 -14.97
CA ASP A 366 -12.58 -17.46 -16.28
C ASP A 366 -11.62 -18.51 -16.85
N ALA A 367 -11.46 -19.66 -16.21
CA ALA A 367 -10.51 -20.71 -16.58
C ALA A 367 -9.04 -20.21 -16.71
N GLY A 368 -8.74 -19.04 -16.18
CA GLY A 368 -7.40 -18.43 -16.16
C GLY A 368 -7.28 -17.10 -16.88
N THR A 369 -6.38 -16.25 -16.41
CA THR A 369 -6.08 -14.94 -17.00
C THR A 369 -5.34 -15.10 -18.34
N PRO A 370 -5.54 -14.22 -19.36
CA PRO A 370 -4.85 -14.28 -20.63
C PRO A 370 -3.32 -14.43 -20.50
N VAL A 371 -2.75 -15.37 -21.26
CA VAL A 371 -1.36 -15.80 -21.10
C VAL A 371 -0.36 -14.76 -21.58
N LEU A 372 -0.61 -14.12 -22.71
CA LEU A 372 0.36 -13.26 -23.39
C LEU A 372 0.75 -12.04 -22.56
N GLU A 373 -0.22 -11.43 -21.92
CA GLU A 373 -0.01 -10.29 -21.01
C GLU A 373 0.77 -10.71 -19.77
N GLN A 374 0.53 -11.91 -19.27
CA GLN A 374 1.29 -12.46 -18.15
C GLN A 374 2.75 -12.68 -18.50
N LEU A 375 3.03 -13.30 -19.64
CA LEU A 375 4.39 -13.53 -20.13
C LEU A 375 5.10 -12.21 -20.43
N ALA A 376 4.41 -11.22 -21.01
CA ALA A 376 4.98 -9.90 -21.26
C ALA A 376 5.36 -9.20 -19.94
N LEU A 377 4.50 -9.23 -18.92
CA LEU A 377 4.79 -8.65 -17.61
C LEU A 377 5.97 -9.37 -16.94
N ALA A 378 6.01 -10.70 -16.98
CA ALA A 378 7.12 -11.48 -16.45
C ALA A 378 8.46 -11.05 -17.08
N ARG A 379 8.52 -10.91 -18.40
CA ARG A 379 9.72 -10.43 -19.12
C ARG A 379 10.07 -8.98 -18.76
N MET A 380 9.09 -8.11 -18.58
CA MET A 380 9.36 -6.73 -18.13
C MET A 380 9.97 -6.68 -16.73
N ILE A 381 9.51 -7.54 -15.82
CA ILE A 381 10.05 -7.63 -14.45
C ILE A 381 11.48 -8.18 -14.52
N GLU A 382 11.68 -9.31 -15.18
CA GLU A 382 12.95 -10.00 -15.35
C GLU A 382 14.05 -9.08 -15.92
N SER A 383 13.73 -8.34 -16.99
CA SER A 383 14.66 -7.41 -17.66
C SER A 383 14.88 -6.11 -16.88
N GLY A 384 14.21 -5.89 -15.75
CA GLY A 384 14.24 -4.65 -14.99
C GLY A 384 13.57 -3.46 -15.71
N ALA A 385 12.87 -3.68 -16.82
CA ALA A 385 12.16 -2.63 -17.55
C ALA A 385 10.99 -2.08 -16.73
N PHE A 386 10.32 -2.93 -15.98
CA PHE A 386 9.25 -2.55 -15.06
C PHE A 386 9.75 -1.59 -13.98
N ASP A 387 10.83 -1.90 -13.30
CA ASP A 387 11.40 -1.05 -12.25
C ASP A 387 11.95 0.28 -12.80
N ARG A 388 12.51 0.28 -14.04
CA ARG A 388 12.90 1.53 -14.71
C ARG A 388 11.69 2.43 -14.98
N HIS A 389 10.58 1.84 -15.44
CA HIS A 389 9.32 2.57 -15.66
C HIS A 389 8.81 3.19 -14.35
N LEU A 390 8.74 2.42 -13.27
CA LEU A 390 8.29 2.89 -11.95
C LEU A 390 9.14 4.04 -11.41
N ARG A 391 10.47 3.97 -11.54
CA ARG A 391 11.34 5.07 -11.14
C ARG A 391 11.03 6.36 -11.93
N GLY A 392 10.74 6.24 -13.22
CA GLY A 392 10.32 7.36 -14.05
C GLY A 392 8.95 7.94 -13.62
N ALA A 393 7.97 7.07 -13.41
CA ALA A 393 6.63 7.45 -12.97
C ALA A 393 6.66 8.14 -11.60
N ARG A 394 7.44 7.62 -10.64
CA ARG A 394 7.61 8.22 -9.31
C ARG A 394 8.12 9.65 -9.39
N ARG A 395 9.12 9.95 -10.23
CA ARG A 395 9.62 11.31 -10.43
C ARG A 395 8.56 12.25 -11.01
N ARG A 396 7.82 11.79 -12.04
CA ARG A 396 6.74 12.60 -12.64
C ARG A 396 5.62 12.90 -11.66
N TYR A 397 5.16 11.89 -10.93
CA TYR A 397 4.07 12.08 -9.97
C TYR A 397 4.48 12.97 -8.79
N SER A 398 5.72 12.88 -8.34
CA SER A 398 6.28 13.79 -7.34
C SER A 398 6.27 15.25 -7.84
N ALA A 399 6.69 15.51 -9.09
CA ALA A 399 6.65 16.85 -9.70
C ALA A 399 5.21 17.38 -9.82
N ARG A 400 4.27 16.54 -10.27
CA ARG A 400 2.85 16.89 -10.38
C ARG A 400 2.21 17.19 -9.02
N ARG A 401 2.55 16.43 -7.97
CA ARG A 401 2.10 16.75 -6.61
C ARG A 401 2.64 18.11 -6.13
N THR A 402 3.89 18.40 -6.42
CA THR A 402 4.48 19.73 -6.12
C THR A 402 3.74 20.84 -6.88
N ALA A 403 3.43 20.64 -8.16
CA ALA A 403 2.66 21.60 -8.96
C ALA A 403 1.23 21.81 -8.40
N LEU A 404 0.58 20.71 -7.97
CA LEU A 404 -0.75 20.77 -7.32
C LEU A 404 -0.69 21.59 -6.03
N THR A 405 0.31 21.32 -5.18
CA THR A 405 0.50 22.08 -3.92
C THR A 405 0.69 23.56 -4.18
N ALA A 406 1.58 23.91 -5.12
CA ALA A 406 1.85 25.29 -5.48
C ALA A 406 0.61 26.01 -6.07
N ALA A 407 -0.14 25.32 -6.94
CA ALA A 407 -1.37 25.86 -7.52
C ALA A 407 -2.46 26.11 -6.46
N LEU A 408 -2.68 25.15 -5.55
CA LEU A 408 -3.64 25.32 -4.45
C LEU A 408 -3.26 26.46 -3.51
N THR A 409 -1.98 26.57 -3.13
CA THR A 409 -1.50 27.67 -2.27
C THR A 409 -1.75 29.04 -2.90
N ARG A 410 -1.59 29.16 -4.23
CA ARG A 410 -1.77 30.41 -4.96
C ARG A 410 -3.24 30.77 -5.23
N GLU A 411 -4.04 29.78 -5.68
CA GLU A 411 -5.38 30.03 -6.20
C GLU A 411 -6.49 29.82 -5.14
N VAL A 412 -6.24 28.99 -4.13
CA VAL A 412 -7.19 28.69 -3.03
C VAL A 412 -6.47 28.80 -1.69
N PRO A 413 -6.11 30.03 -1.26
CA PRO A 413 -5.37 30.27 -0.04
C PRO A 413 -6.06 29.64 1.20
N GLY A 414 -5.26 29.13 2.12
CA GLY A 414 -5.75 28.44 3.34
C GLY A 414 -6.09 26.96 3.15
N THR A 415 -6.20 26.47 1.92
CA THR A 415 -6.38 25.03 1.66
C THR A 415 -5.16 24.25 2.11
N LYS A 416 -5.38 23.14 2.83
CA LYS A 416 -4.33 22.23 3.28
C LYS A 416 -4.45 20.89 2.54
N LEU A 417 -3.34 20.40 1.99
CA LEU A 417 -3.28 19.02 1.51
C LEU A 417 -3.11 18.09 2.70
N GLN A 418 -4.03 17.14 2.82
CA GLN A 418 -3.96 16.06 3.81
C GLN A 418 -3.32 14.81 3.21
N GLY A 419 -2.90 13.91 4.10
CA GLY A 419 -2.25 12.66 3.74
C GLY A 419 -0.75 12.81 3.52
N MET A 420 -0.12 11.67 3.26
CA MET A 420 1.32 11.61 3.05
C MET A 420 1.72 12.06 1.63
N ALA A 421 3.01 12.30 1.44
CA ALA A 421 3.58 12.57 0.11
C ALA A 421 3.71 11.27 -0.69
N ALA A 422 2.58 10.72 -1.13
CA ALA A 422 2.50 9.43 -1.82
C ALA A 422 1.34 9.39 -2.81
N GLY A 423 1.25 8.31 -3.55
CA GLY A 423 0.10 7.92 -4.36
C GLY A 423 -0.14 8.73 -5.61
N LEU A 424 -1.36 8.67 -6.10
CA LEU A 424 -1.80 9.31 -7.33
C LEU A 424 -2.77 10.45 -7.10
N HIS A 425 -3.18 10.67 -5.84
CA HIS A 425 -4.13 11.69 -5.42
C HIS A 425 -3.75 12.29 -4.07
N ALA A 426 -4.42 13.37 -3.70
CA ALA A 426 -4.35 13.97 -2.37
C ALA A 426 -5.72 14.52 -2.00
N VAL A 427 -5.99 14.69 -0.70
CA VAL A 427 -7.19 15.36 -0.22
C VAL A 427 -6.87 16.84 0.06
N ALA A 428 -7.59 17.73 -0.60
CA ALA A 428 -7.53 19.15 -0.34
C ALA A 428 -8.62 19.52 0.68
N ARG A 429 -8.20 19.98 1.87
CA ARG A 429 -9.10 20.45 2.91
C ARG A 429 -9.30 21.95 2.79
N LEU A 430 -10.53 22.34 2.51
CA LEU A 430 -10.94 23.72 2.37
C LEU A 430 -11.06 24.41 3.74
N THR A 431 -10.97 25.73 3.76
CA THR A 431 -11.20 26.54 4.98
C THR A 431 -12.67 26.65 5.35
N GLU A 432 -13.56 26.47 4.38
CA GLU A 432 -15.01 26.63 4.52
C GLU A 432 -15.72 25.46 3.86
N ARG A 433 -16.88 25.10 4.41
CA ARG A 433 -17.75 24.11 3.82
C ARG A 433 -18.51 24.68 2.63
N VAL A 434 -18.72 23.86 1.62
CA VAL A 434 -19.51 24.20 0.43
C VAL A 434 -20.48 23.04 0.12
N ASP A 435 -21.57 23.35 -0.57
CA ASP A 435 -22.44 22.30 -1.11
C ASP A 435 -21.69 21.51 -2.20
N ALA A 436 -21.61 20.21 -2.03
CA ALA A 436 -20.83 19.31 -2.90
C ALA A 436 -21.39 19.27 -4.33
N SER A 437 -22.73 19.24 -4.47
CA SER A 437 -23.40 19.18 -5.77
C SER A 437 -23.24 20.48 -6.55
N ARG A 438 -23.37 21.63 -5.86
CA ARG A 438 -23.11 22.95 -6.46
C ARG A 438 -21.67 23.08 -6.91
N LEU A 439 -20.72 22.62 -6.09
CA LEU A 439 -19.31 22.63 -6.45
C LEU A 439 -19.04 21.76 -7.68
N ASP A 440 -19.54 20.52 -7.71
CA ASP A 440 -19.38 19.63 -8.87
C ASP A 440 -19.98 20.25 -10.13
N GLY A 441 -21.19 20.79 -10.05
CA GLY A 441 -21.86 21.47 -11.18
C GLY A 441 -21.08 22.69 -11.67
N ALA A 442 -20.58 23.55 -10.77
CA ALA A 442 -19.79 24.74 -11.11
C ALA A 442 -18.44 24.37 -11.73
N ALA A 443 -17.79 23.34 -11.23
CA ALA A 443 -16.52 22.82 -11.73
C ALA A 443 -16.68 22.22 -13.14
N ARG A 444 -17.69 21.36 -13.34
CA ARG A 444 -17.98 20.74 -14.66
C ARG A 444 -18.27 21.76 -15.74
N ARG A 445 -19.03 22.83 -15.43
CA ARG A 445 -19.24 23.94 -16.38
C ARG A 445 -17.94 24.60 -16.81
N ARG A 446 -16.89 24.52 -16.01
CA ARG A 446 -15.54 25.04 -16.31
C ARG A 446 -14.58 23.97 -16.87
N GLY A 447 -15.09 22.78 -17.18
CA GLY A 447 -14.30 21.67 -17.71
C GLY A 447 -13.40 21.00 -16.66
N VAL A 448 -13.74 21.14 -15.37
CA VAL A 448 -12.99 20.56 -14.26
C VAL A 448 -13.79 19.41 -13.62
N GLY A 449 -13.21 18.24 -13.53
CA GLY A 449 -13.74 17.12 -12.75
C GLY A 449 -13.15 17.15 -11.34
N VAL A 450 -14.02 17.22 -10.34
CA VAL A 450 -13.64 17.18 -8.91
C VAL A 450 -14.47 16.15 -8.17
N TYR A 451 -13.95 15.67 -7.05
CA TYR A 451 -14.54 14.57 -6.29
C TYR A 451 -14.65 14.97 -4.82
N PRO A 452 -15.73 15.71 -4.45
CA PRO A 452 -15.97 16.10 -3.07
C PRO A 452 -16.24 14.88 -2.19
N LEU A 453 -15.74 14.93 -0.97
CA LEU A 453 -16.12 13.99 0.10
C LEU A 453 -17.28 14.64 0.87
N ALA A 454 -18.49 14.40 0.39
CA ALA A 454 -19.68 14.99 0.99
C ALA A 454 -20.05 14.33 2.32
N ASP A 455 -20.52 15.11 3.27
CA ASP A 455 -21.16 14.64 4.50
C ASP A 455 -22.65 14.31 4.24
N GLU A 456 -23.34 13.75 5.25
CA GLU A 456 -24.77 13.41 5.14
C GLU A 456 -25.68 14.59 4.77
N ASP A 457 -25.27 15.81 5.16
CA ASP A 457 -25.99 17.05 4.82
C ASP A 457 -25.69 17.56 3.40
N GLY A 458 -24.93 16.80 2.61
CA GLY A 458 -24.53 17.17 1.24
C GLY A 458 -23.45 18.24 1.15
N SER A 459 -22.93 18.75 2.27
CA SER A 459 -21.85 19.70 2.28
C SER A 459 -20.49 19.01 2.39
N THR A 460 -19.42 19.70 1.99
CA THR A 460 -18.05 19.20 2.08
C THR A 460 -17.06 20.32 2.45
N ASP A 461 -16.02 19.95 3.18
CA ASP A 461 -14.80 20.72 3.32
C ASP A 461 -13.59 20.03 2.67
N SER A 462 -13.81 18.89 2.01
CA SER A 462 -12.73 18.03 1.52
C SER A 462 -12.97 17.58 0.07
N ILE A 463 -11.95 17.74 -0.77
CA ILE A 463 -11.99 17.36 -2.19
C ILE A 463 -10.84 16.40 -2.48
N VAL A 464 -11.15 15.25 -3.06
CA VAL A 464 -10.13 14.33 -3.57
C VAL A 464 -9.65 14.81 -4.94
N LEU A 465 -8.35 15.01 -5.08
CA LEU A 465 -7.71 15.51 -6.28
C LEU A 465 -6.67 14.51 -6.79
N GLY A 466 -7.00 13.77 -7.84
CA GLY A 466 -6.05 12.96 -8.59
C GLY A 466 -5.16 13.85 -9.47
N TYR A 467 -3.86 13.63 -9.42
CA TYR A 467 -2.91 14.46 -10.18
C TYR A 467 -2.02 13.65 -11.13
N ALA A 468 -2.08 12.33 -11.03
CA ALA A 468 -1.15 11.49 -11.76
C ALA A 468 -1.38 11.46 -13.29
N ASN A 469 -2.60 11.73 -13.74
CA ASN A 469 -3.01 11.75 -15.16
C ASN A 469 -2.86 13.11 -15.85
N LEU A 470 -2.65 14.20 -15.10
CA LEU A 470 -2.58 15.57 -15.62
C LEU A 470 -1.12 16.05 -15.74
N SER A 471 -0.81 16.88 -16.75
CA SER A 471 0.48 17.58 -16.80
C SER A 471 0.53 18.74 -15.79
N GLU A 472 1.72 19.20 -15.42
CA GLU A 472 1.88 20.32 -14.49
C GLU A 472 1.14 21.60 -14.95
N PRO A 473 1.17 22.01 -16.25
CA PRO A 473 0.36 23.12 -16.74
C PRO A 473 -1.15 22.88 -16.64
N ALA A 474 -1.60 21.63 -16.92
CA ALA A 474 -3.01 21.28 -16.80
C ALA A 474 -3.50 21.31 -15.35
N ILE A 475 -2.66 20.89 -14.40
CA ILE A 475 -2.93 21.00 -12.97
C ILE A 475 -3.08 22.47 -12.57
N ALA A 476 -2.16 23.35 -12.99
CA ALA A 476 -2.22 24.78 -12.67
C ALA A 476 -3.49 25.43 -13.19
N GLU A 477 -3.85 25.20 -14.46
CA GLU A 477 -5.07 25.77 -15.08
C GLU A 477 -6.33 25.16 -14.45
N GLY A 478 -6.35 23.86 -14.21
CA GLY A 478 -7.48 23.16 -13.57
C GLY A 478 -7.76 23.69 -12.16
N ILE A 479 -6.73 23.93 -11.35
CA ILE A 479 -6.89 24.51 -10.00
C ILE A 479 -7.34 25.97 -10.05
N LYS A 480 -6.85 26.77 -10.99
CA LYS A 480 -7.35 28.12 -11.21
C LYS A 480 -8.86 28.14 -11.52
N ARG A 481 -9.34 27.24 -12.36
CA ARG A 481 -10.77 27.07 -12.67
C ARG A 481 -11.58 26.53 -11.49
N LEU A 482 -10.98 25.62 -10.71
CA LEU A 482 -11.58 25.13 -9.47
C LEU A 482 -11.78 26.28 -8.46
N ALA A 483 -10.83 27.19 -8.32
CA ALA A 483 -10.96 28.37 -7.45
C ALA A 483 -12.17 29.23 -7.83
N ALA A 484 -12.38 29.46 -9.14
CA ALA A 484 -13.56 30.16 -9.63
C ALA A 484 -14.87 29.39 -9.37
N ALA A 485 -14.85 28.06 -9.46
CA ALA A 485 -16.00 27.22 -9.15
C ALA A 485 -16.34 27.25 -7.64
N LEU A 486 -15.33 27.24 -6.77
CA LEU A 486 -15.48 27.37 -5.32
C LEU A 486 -16.11 28.72 -4.94
N THR A 487 -15.67 29.83 -5.59
CA THR A 487 -16.26 31.17 -5.37
C THR A 487 -17.74 31.17 -5.75
N GLU A 488 -18.10 30.59 -6.90
CA GLU A 488 -19.50 30.48 -7.33
C GLU A 488 -20.34 29.62 -6.37
N ALA A 489 -19.80 28.47 -5.94
CA ALA A 489 -20.51 27.55 -5.02
C ALA A 489 -20.77 28.20 -3.65
N ARG A 490 -19.90 29.14 -3.21
CA ARG A 490 -20.06 29.88 -1.95
C ARG A 490 -21.07 31.02 -2.08
N ASN A 491 -21.11 31.71 -3.22
CA ASN A 491 -21.94 32.91 -3.42
C ASN A 491 -23.39 32.58 -3.83
N GLY A 492 -23.72 31.36 -4.14
CA GLY A 492 -25.03 30.92 -4.59
C GLY A 492 -25.94 30.38 -3.46
N GLY A 493 -25.61 30.72 -2.21
CA GLY A 493 -26.37 30.36 -1.01
C GLY A 493 -27.36 31.43 -0.58
#